data_ade0328e80207ad2de040e11a3b665b8
#
_entry.id   ade0328e80207ad2de040e11a3b665b8
#
_cell.length_a   1.000
_cell.length_b   1.000
_cell.length_c   1.000
_cell.angle_alpha   90.00
_cell.angle_beta   90.00
_cell.angle_gamma   90.00
#
_symmetry.space_group_name_H-M   'P 1'
#
loop_
_entity.id
_entity.type
_entity.pdbx_description
1 polymer ?
#
loop_
_entity_poly.entity_id
_entity_poly.type
_entity_poly.pdbx_seq_one_letter_code
_entity_poly.pdbx_strand_id
1 'polypeptide(L)'
;MSEALRRVYEEAGLLKYYFDKDVPCDLFRGQSATEAKKGLPILYPNPGFTPKGKPPRLPDVEIVEVNGKKIVKGCRTTRGDYRGISTFDRKIPNLGGFTWYQLPKATPIPEALAITQDSDYADRPNHFTVAPKDDMPLELFQVWLDALNKHLTKDA
;
A
#
# COMPACT_ATOMS: atom_id res chain seq x y z
N MET A 1 -1.97 1.22 -16.99
CA MET A 1 -3.25 1.96 -16.88
C MET A 1 -3.35 2.95 -18.01
N SER A 2 -4.52 3.14 -18.53
CA SER A 2 -4.74 4.17 -19.53
C SER A 2 -4.57 5.57 -18.91
N GLU A 3 -4.13 6.51 -19.72
CA GLU A 3 -4.04 7.91 -19.29
C GLU A 3 -5.40 8.49 -18.89
N ALA A 4 -6.46 8.03 -19.52
CA ALA A 4 -7.82 8.44 -19.20
C ALA A 4 -8.21 8.06 -17.76
N LEU A 5 -7.86 6.86 -17.33
CA LEU A 5 -8.16 6.42 -15.96
C LEU A 5 -7.29 7.18 -14.93
N ARG A 6 -6.03 7.40 -15.24
CA ARG A 6 -5.15 8.23 -14.41
C ARG A 6 -5.73 9.62 -14.19
N ARG A 7 -6.22 10.24 -15.26
CA ARG A 7 -6.84 11.56 -15.21
C ARG A 7 -8.09 11.58 -14.33
N VAL A 8 -8.90 10.53 -14.40
CA VAL A 8 -10.09 10.40 -13.54
C VAL A 8 -9.69 10.42 -12.06
N TYR A 9 -8.65 9.69 -11.68
CA TYR A 9 -8.16 9.68 -10.30
C TYR A 9 -7.63 11.05 -9.87
N GLU A 10 -6.87 11.71 -10.73
CA GLU A 10 -6.33 13.02 -10.43
C GLU A 10 -7.42 14.09 -10.30
N GLU A 11 -8.40 14.11 -11.21
CA GLU A 11 -9.52 15.05 -11.20
C GLU A 11 -10.43 14.86 -9.98
N ALA A 12 -10.55 13.65 -9.49
CA ALA A 12 -11.30 13.36 -8.28
C ALA A 12 -10.63 13.91 -7.02
N GLY A 13 -9.38 14.38 -7.12
CA GLY A 13 -8.63 14.93 -5.99
C GLY A 13 -8.24 13.89 -4.96
N LEU A 14 -8.38 12.61 -5.29
CA LEU A 14 -8.15 11.50 -4.37
C LEU A 14 -6.74 10.92 -4.52
N LEU A 15 -6.18 10.99 -5.73
CA LEU A 15 -4.82 10.57 -6.02
C LEU A 15 -4.11 11.65 -6.81
N LYS A 16 -2.85 11.91 -6.44
CA LYS A 16 -2.04 12.87 -7.18
C LYS A 16 -1.34 12.20 -8.36
N TYR A 17 -0.81 10.97 -8.13
CA TYR A 17 -0.06 10.23 -9.13
C TYR A 17 -0.38 8.74 -9.06
N TYR A 18 -0.23 8.08 -10.18
CA TYR A 18 -0.42 6.65 -10.33
C TYR A 18 0.80 6.06 -11.05
N PHE A 19 1.36 5.01 -10.48
CA PHE A 19 2.56 4.35 -11.00
C PHE A 19 2.31 2.84 -11.13
N ASP A 20 2.56 2.28 -12.29
CA ASP A 20 2.35 0.85 -12.54
C ASP A 20 3.52 0.17 -13.28
N LYS A 21 4.64 0.86 -13.44
CA LYS A 21 5.85 0.31 -14.07
C LYS A 21 7.00 0.22 -13.09
N ASP A 22 7.49 1.35 -12.61
CA ASP A 22 8.62 1.42 -11.70
C ASP A 22 8.27 2.21 -10.45
N VAL A 23 8.85 1.81 -9.32
CA VAL A 23 8.72 2.54 -8.07
C VAL A 23 9.29 3.95 -8.27
N PRO A 24 8.52 5.02 -8.01
CA PRO A 24 8.89 6.39 -8.40
C PRO A 24 9.99 7.02 -7.57
N CYS A 25 10.16 6.58 -6.34
CA CYS A 25 11.18 7.06 -5.42
C CYS A 25 11.42 5.97 -4.37
N ASP A 26 12.44 6.14 -3.53
CA ASP A 26 12.62 5.22 -2.40
C ASP A 26 11.39 5.29 -1.50
N LEU A 27 10.79 4.15 -1.21
CA LEU A 27 9.62 4.06 -0.34
C LEU A 27 9.97 3.28 0.92
N PHE A 28 9.42 3.71 2.04
CA PHE A 28 9.70 3.13 3.36
C PHE A 28 8.44 2.55 3.98
N ARG A 29 8.58 1.37 4.53
CA ARG A 29 7.52 0.67 5.26
C ARG A 29 8.03 0.32 6.64
N GLY A 30 7.30 0.74 7.68
CA GLY A 30 7.61 0.38 9.06
C GLY A 30 6.93 -0.92 9.45
N GLN A 31 7.67 -1.80 10.11
CA GLN A 31 7.12 -3.00 10.72
C GLN A 31 7.18 -2.87 12.24
N SER A 32 6.06 -3.05 12.92
CA SER A 32 6.02 -3.03 14.37
C SER A 32 6.63 -4.29 14.97
N ALA A 33 7.01 -4.23 16.24
CA ALA A 33 7.50 -5.39 16.96
C ALA A 33 6.44 -6.51 17.01
N THR A 34 5.17 -6.16 17.12
CA THR A 34 4.07 -7.12 17.11
C THR A 34 3.96 -7.85 15.78
N GLU A 35 4.06 -7.12 14.67
CA GLU A 35 4.04 -7.70 13.32
C GLU A 35 5.24 -8.63 13.10
N ALA A 36 6.43 -8.21 13.51
CA ALA A 36 7.63 -9.04 13.42
C ALA A 36 7.50 -10.32 14.24
N LYS A 37 6.95 -10.21 15.44
CA LYS A 37 6.74 -11.34 16.34
C LYS A 37 5.77 -12.37 15.77
N LYS A 38 4.77 -11.91 15.01
CA LYS A 38 3.82 -12.79 14.33
C LYS A 38 4.37 -13.38 13.03
N GLY A 39 5.56 -13.00 12.62
CA GLY A 39 6.16 -13.48 11.38
C GLY A 39 5.48 -12.97 10.12
N LEU A 40 4.81 -11.83 10.19
CA LEU A 40 4.11 -11.25 9.03
C LEU A 40 5.09 -10.70 7.99
N PRO A 41 4.75 -10.78 6.69
CA PRO A 41 5.54 -10.12 5.66
C PRO A 41 5.55 -8.60 5.89
N ILE A 42 6.51 -7.89 5.33
CA ILE A 42 6.58 -6.43 5.45
C ILE A 42 5.38 -5.79 4.77
N LEU A 43 5.13 -6.15 3.52
CA LEU A 43 3.92 -5.74 2.81
C LEU A 43 2.88 -6.84 2.93
N TYR A 44 1.80 -6.54 3.60
CA TYR A 44 0.64 -7.42 3.73
C TYR A 44 -0.60 -6.55 4.00
N PRO A 45 -1.80 -7.00 3.61
CA PRO A 45 -3.01 -6.25 3.88
C PRO A 45 -3.44 -6.39 5.34
N ASN A 46 -3.26 -5.34 6.12
CA ASN A 46 -3.70 -5.33 7.51
C ASN A 46 -5.22 -5.36 7.56
N PRO A 47 -5.83 -6.31 8.31
CA PRO A 47 -7.30 -6.41 8.37
C PRO A 47 -7.97 -5.31 9.20
N GLY A 48 -7.18 -4.39 9.76
CA GLY A 48 -7.71 -3.38 10.68
C GLY A 48 -7.88 -3.92 12.09
N PHE A 49 -8.15 -3.03 13.02
CA PHE A 49 -8.41 -3.38 14.42
C PHE A 49 -9.08 -2.21 15.14
N THR A 50 -9.67 -2.50 16.29
CA THR A 50 -10.27 -1.46 17.15
C THR A 50 -9.40 -1.28 18.38
N PRO A 51 -8.58 -0.21 18.45
CA PRO A 51 -7.81 0.07 19.65
C PRO A 51 -8.74 0.46 20.80
N LYS A 52 -8.38 0.07 22.02
CA LYS A 52 -9.15 0.41 23.20
C LYS A 52 -9.25 1.93 23.38
N GLY A 53 -10.48 2.46 23.45
CA GLY A 53 -10.72 3.89 23.65
C GLY A 53 -10.47 4.77 22.44
N LYS A 54 -10.30 4.20 21.25
CA LYS A 54 -10.05 4.92 20.00
C LYS A 54 -11.00 4.44 18.90
N PRO A 55 -11.20 5.24 17.84
CA PRO A 55 -11.96 4.79 16.68
C PRO A 55 -11.35 3.53 16.04
N PRO A 56 -12.17 2.68 15.41
CA PRO A 56 -11.66 1.53 14.68
C PRO A 56 -10.70 1.95 13.57
N ARG A 57 -9.60 1.20 13.41
CA ARG A 57 -8.72 1.34 12.25
C ARG A 57 -9.26 0.47 11.13
N LEU A 58 -9.54 1.07 10.00
CA LEU A 58 -10.06 0.36 8.84
C LEU A 58 -8.99 -0.58 8.24
N PRO A 59 -9.41 -1.65 7.55
CA PRO A 59 -8.48 -2.47 6.78
C PRO A 59 -7.72 -1.63 5.74
N ASP A 60 -6.50 -2.03 5.42
CA ASP A 60 -5.67 -1.36 4.42
C ASP A 60 -6.32 -1.36 3.04
N VAL A 61 -7.04 -2.42 2.71
CA VAL A 61 -7.72 -2.59 1.43
C VAL A 61 -9.19 -2.94 1.66
N GLU A 62 -10.02 -2.61 0.68
CA GLU A 62 -11.42 -3.02 0.72
C GLU A 62 -11.54 -4.50 0.34
N ILE A 63 -12.14 -5.28 1.23
CA ILE A 63 -12.34 -6.71 1.02
C ILE A 63 -13.83 -7.02 1.01
N VAL A 64 -14.28 -7.74 -0.03
CA VAL A 64 -15.65 -8.23 -0.12
C VAL A 64 -15.65 -9.75 -0.22
N GLU A 65 -16.71 -10.39 0.25
CA GLU A 65 -16.88 -11.84 0.10
C GLU A 65 -17.78 -12.15 -1.09
N VAL A 66 -17.28 -13.03 -1.97
CA VAL A 66 -18.03 -13.52 -3.11
C VAL A 66 -17.97 -15.04 -3.09
N ASN A 67 -19.10 -15.70 -2.93
CA ASN A 67 -19.20 -17.16 -2.85
C ASN A 67 -18.24 -17.76 -1.80
N GLY A 68 -18.16 -17.13 -0.63
CA GLY A 68 -17.30 -17.56 0.47
C GLY A 68 -15.82 -17.24 0.30
N LYS A 69 -15.43 -16.56 -0.77
CA LYS A 69 -14.05 -16.14 -1.03
C LYS A 69 -13.86 -14.67 -0.75
N LYS A 70 -12.74 -14.32 -0.14
CA LYS A 70 -12.34 -12.91 0.10
C LYS A 70 -11.71 -12.35 -1.15
N ILE A 71 -12.30 -11.26 -1.66
CA ILE A 71 -11.84 -10.55 -2.85
C ILE A 71 -11.38 -9.17 -2.43
N VAL A 72 -10.15 -8.82 -2.80
CA VAL A 72 -9.61 -7.47 -2.61
C VAL A 72 -10.04 -6.61 -3.79
N LYS A 73 -10.61 -5.45 -3.51
CA LYS A 73 -11.00 -4.48 -4.54
C LYS A 73 -9.78 -3.79 -5.10
N GLY A 74 -9.71 -3.75 -6.43
CA GLY A 74 -8.62 -3.08 -7.12
C GLY A 74 -8.77 -1.56 -7.12
N CYS A 75 -7.66 -0.87 -7.24
CA CYS A 75 -7.65 0.59 -7.29
C CYS A 75 -8.43 1.17 -8.47
N ARG A 76 -8.62 0.39 -9.55
CA ARG A 76 -9.42 0.82 -10.71
C ARG A 76 -10.92 0.75 -10.47
N THR A 77 -11.33 -0.01 -9.46
CA THR A 77 -12.75 -0.23 -9.16
C THR A 77 -13.19 0.41 -7.85
N THR A 78 -12.26 0.95 -7.09
CA THR A 78 -12.56 1.62 -5.83
C THR A 78 -13.30 2.93 -6.08
N ARG A 79 -14.37 3.17 -5.34
CA ARG A 79 -15.20 4.35 -5.48
C ARG A 79 -14.81 5.43 -4.47
N GLY A 80 -13.82 6.20 -4.79
CA GLY A 80 -13.47 7.38 -4.01
C GLY A 80 -12.70 7.15 -2.74
N ASP A 81 -12.44 5.91 -2.39
CA ASP A 81 -11.74 5.53 -1.18
C ASP A 81 -10.54 4.69 -1.58
N TYR A 82 -9.47 5.34 -2.03
CA TYR A 82 -8.28 4.65 -2.53
C TYR A 82 -7.47 4.14 -1.38
N ARG A 83 -7.65 2.87 -1.10
CA ARG A 83 -6.96 2.18 -0.03
C ARG A 83 -5.91 1.24 -0.61
N GLY A 84 -4.84 1.10 0.12
CA GLY A 84 -3.75 0.21 -0.21
C GLY A 84 -2.81 0.12 0.98
N ILE A 85 -1.75 -0.65 0.80
CA ILE A 85 -0.76 -0.80 1.85
C ILE A 85 0.08 0.47 1.90
N SER A 86 0.11 1.11 3.06
CA SER A 86 0.78 2.39 3.25
C SER A 86 2.30 2.26 3.20
N THR A 87 2.92 3.12 2.41
CA THR A 87 4.35 3.38 2.39
C THR A 87 4.57 4.89 2.37
N PHE A 88 5.79 5.33 2.60
CA PHE A 88 6.14 6.74 2.68
C PHE A 88 7.45 7.00 1.94
N ASP A 89 7.62 8.21 1.38
CA ASP A 89 8.86 8.60 0.72
C ASP A 89 10.00 8.91 1.69
N ARG A 90 9.71 8.92 2.98
CA ARG A 90 10.67 9.09 4.09
C ARG A 90 10.17 8.30 5.28
N LYS A 91 11.09 7.94 6.17
CA LYS A 91 10.69 7.38 7.47
C LYS A 91 9.89 8.42 8.25
N ILE A 92 8.82 7.99 8.90
CA ILE A 92 8.02 8.89 9.74
C ILE A 92 8.83 9.20 11.00
N PRO A 93 9.10 10.48 11.29
CA PRO A 93 9.88 10.84 12.47
C PRO A 93 9.11 10.55 13.77
N ASN A 94 9.85 10.27 14.84
CA ASN A 94 9.32 10.05 16.19
C ASN A 94 8.39 8.86 16.37
N LEU A 95 8.39 7.91 15.43
CA LEU A 95 7.73 6.63 15.59
C LEU A 95 8.73 5.61 16.15
N GLY A 96 8.73 5.46 17.48
CA GLY A 96 9.55 4.46 18.15
C GLY A 96 8.97 3.05 17.98
N GLY A 97 9.83 2.03 18.07
CA GLY A 97 9.40 0.63 18.06
C GLY A 97 9.15 0.04 16.68
N PHE A 98 9.44 0.77 15.60
CA PHE A 98 9.33 0.26 14.24
C PHE A 98 10.71 -0.07 13.67
N THR A 99 10.77 -1.18 12.94
CA THR A 99 11.88 -1.46 12.03
C THR A 99 11.48 -0.99 10.65
N TRP A 100 12.32 -0.20 10.00
CA TRP A 100 12.02 0.36 8.68
C TRP A 100 12.67 -0.46 7.58
N TYR A 101 11.92 -0.63 6.50
CA TYR A 101 12.37 -1.31 5.30
C TYR A 101 12.22 -0.37 4.12
N GLN A 102 13.16 -0.45 3.19
CA GLN A 102 13.20 0.40 2.01
C GLN A 102 12.88 -0.41 0.75
N LEU A 103 11.96 0.10 -0.03
CA LEU A 103 11.70 -0.36 -1.40
C LEU A 103 12.42 0.63 -2.34
N PRO A 104 13.49 0.20 -3.01
CA PRO A 104 14.31 1.13 -3.80
C PRO A 104 13.56 1.73 -4.98
N LYS A 105 13.87 2.99 -5.29
CA LYS A 105 13.45 3.65 -6.52
C LYS A 105 13.82 2.78 -7.73
N ALA A 106 12.97 2.80 -8.75
CA ALA A 106 13.13 2.05 -10.00
C ALA A 106 12.96 0.53 -9.87
N THR A 107 12.58 0.02 -8.69
CA THR A 107 12.17 -1.38 -8.57
C THR A 107 10.97 -1.63 -9.48
N PRO A 108 10.99 -2.68 -10.33
CA PRO A 108 9.85 -2.98 -11.18
C PRO A 108 8.60 -3.30 -10.33
N ILE A 109 7.50 -2.66 -10.66
CA ILE A 109 6.22 -2.94 -10.00
C ILE A 109 5.63 -4.17 -10.68
N PRO A 110 5.24 -5.22 -9.92
CA PRO A 110 4.57 -6.38 -10.50
C PRO A 110 3.34 -5.97 -11.33
N GLU A 111 3.11 -6.67 -12.42
CA GLU A 111 2.08 -6.33 -13.41
C GLU A 111 0.68 -6.14 -12.81
N ALA A 112 0.34 -6.91 -11.80
CA ALA A 112 -0.99 -6.87 -11.18
C ALA A 112 -1.15 -5.77 -10.13
N LEU A 113 -0.07 -5.06 -9.77
CA LEU A 113 -0.06 -4.04 -8.73
C LEU A 113 0.07 -2.64 -9.30
N ALA A 114 -0.34 -1.65 -8.50
CA ALA A 114 -0.10 -0.25 -8.75
C ALA A 114 0.28 0.45 -7.45
N ILE A 115 1.07 1.51 -7.59
CA ILE A 115 1.41 2.40 -6.48
C ILE A 115 0.76 3.75 -6.77
N THR A 116 0.10 4.32 -5.78
CA THR A 116 -0.56 5.62 -5.89
C THR A 116 -0.02 6.58 -4.85
N GLN A 117 0.09 7.85 -5.21
CA GLN A 117 0.53 8.91 -4.32
C GLN A 117 -0.63 9.86 -4.06
N ASP A 118 -0.98 10.07 -2.80
CA ASP A 118 -2.11 10.92 -2.40
C ASP A 118 -1.71 12.21 -1.69
N SER A 119 -0.41 12.45 -1.48
CA SER A 119 0.09 13.70 -0.91
C SER A 119 1.38 14.13 -1.58
N ASP A 120 1.68 15.43 -1.50
CA ASP A 120 2.89 16.00 -2.10
C ASP A 120 3.36 17.19 -1.27
N TYR A 121 3.90 16.89 -0.10
CA TYR A 121 4.45 17.88 0.81
C TYR A 121 5.96 18.02 0.58
N ALA A 122 6.46 19.25 0.73
CA ALA A 122 7.91 19.50 0.65
C ALA A 122 8.64 19.18 1.95
N ASP A 123 7.95 19.26 3.09
CA ASP A 123 8.55 19.29 4.42
C ASP A 123 8.21 18.09 5.32
N ARG A 124 7.47 17.13 4.81
CA ARG A 124 7.03 15.96 5.59
C ARG A 124 6.89 14.72 4.70
N PRO A 125 6.79 13.51 5.30
CA PRO A 125 6.61 12.31 4.51
C PRO A 125 5.36 12.34 3.66
N ASN A 126 5.48 11.90 2.41
CA ASN A 126 4.35 11.75 1.51
C ASN A 126 3.87 10.30 1.53
N HIS A 127 2.56 10.14 1.44
CA HIS A 127 1.88 8.86 1.53
C HIS A 127 1.73 8.24 0.14
N PHE A 128 2.20 6.99 0.02
CA PHE A 128 2.04 6.15 -1.16
C PHE A 128 1.35 4.86 -0.76
N THR A 129 0.48 4.35 -1.59
CA THR A 129 -0.22 3.09 -1.32
C THR A 129 0.05 2.07 -2.39
N VAL A 130 0.15 0.80 -1.98
CA VAL A 130 0.29 -0.35 -2.88
C VAL A 130 -1.04 -1.10 -2.90
N ALA A 131 -1.62 -1.27 -4.08
CA ALA A 131 -2.92 -1.92 -4.25
C ALA A 131 -2.93 -2.76 -5.53
N PRO A 132 -3.85 -3.74 -5.66
CA PRO A 132 -4.02 -4.42 -6.94
C PRO A 132 -4.65 -3.46 -7.95
N LYS A 133 -4.31 -3.63 -9.22
CA LYS A 133 -4.93 -2.84 -10.30
C LYS A 133 -6.42 -3.17 -10.44
N ASP A 134 -6.74 -4.44 -10.38
CA ASP A 134 -8.09 -4.97 -10.54
C ASP A 134 -8.44 -5.87 -9.35
N ASP A 135 -9.71 -6.17 -9.18
CA ASP A 135 -10.16 -7.06 -8.12
C ASP A 135 -9.49 -8.43 -8.25
N MET A 136 -9.06 -8.99 -7.13
CA MET A 136 -8.45 -10.30 -7.10
C MET A 136 -8.65 -10.99 -5.74
N PRO A 137 -8.52 -12.33 -5.69
CA PRO A 137 -8.54 -13.02 -4.41
C PRO A 137 -7.46 -12.52 -3.47
N LEU A 138 -7.77 -12.44 -2.19
CA LEU A 138 -6.85 -11.97 -1.16
C LEU A 138 -5.52 -12.75 -1.16
N GLU A 139 -5.60 -14.06 -1.35
CA GLU A 139 -4.40 -14.92 -1.40
C GLU A 139 -3.49 -14.56 -2.57
N LEU A 140 -4.08 -14.25 -3.73
CA LEU A 140 -3.31 -13.87 -4.91
C LEU A 140 -2.66 -12.49 -4.71
N PHE A 141 -3.36 -11.59 -4.05
CA PHE A 141 -2.80 -10.27 -3.72
C PHE A 141 -1.50 -10.42 -2.90
N GLN A 142 -1.51 -11.30 -1.89
CA GLN A 142 -0.30 -11.56 -1.11
C GLN A 142 0.84 -12.14 -1.94
N VAL A 143 0.54 -13.00 -2.91
CA VAL A 143 1.56 -13.54 -3.83
C VAL A 143 2.23 -12.41 -4.62
N TRP A 144 1.45 -11.46 -5.14
CA TRP A 144 2.00 -10.29 -5.84
C TRP A 144 2.77 -9.36 -4.91
N LEU A 145 2.28 -9.15 -3.69
CA LEU A 145 3.01 -8.37 -2.68
C LEU A 145 4.34 -9.00 -2.34
N ASP A 146 4.40 -10.34 -2.27
CA ASP A 146 5.64 -11.05 -1.99
C ASP A 146 6.69 -10.85 -3.09
N ALA A 147 6.25 -10.60 -4.32
CA ALA A 147 7.16 -10.23 -5.40
C ALA A 147 7.83 -8.88 -5.11
N LEU A 148 7.12 -7.92 -4.50
CA LEU A 148 7.74 -6.68 -4.02
C LEU A 148 8.55 -6.88 -2.74
N ASN A 149 8.07 -7.71 -1.81
CA ASN A 149 8.75 -7.98 -0.55
C ASN A 149 10.20 -8.47 -0.77
N LYS A 150 10.45 -9.17 -1.85
CA LYS A 150 11.81 -9.64 -2.21
C LYS A 150 12.81 -8.50 -2.45
N HIS A 151 12.33 -7.32 -2.81
CA HIS A 151 13.17 -6.15 -3.07
C HIS A 151 13.36 -5.25 -1.87
N LEU A 152 12.62 -5.50 -0.78
CA LEU A 152 12.74 -4.71 0.43
C LEU A 152 14.04 -5.02 1.16
N THR A 153 14.72 -3.97 1.59
CA THR A 153 15.93 -4.08 2.38
C THR A 153 15.72 -3.37 3.72
N LYS A 154 16.24 -3.99 4.77
CA LYS A 154 16.19 -3.38 6.10
C LYS A 154 17.02 -2.11 6.10
N ASP A 155 16.40 -1.02 6.52
CA ASP A 155 17.08 0.25 6.67
C ASP A 155 17.82 0.27 8.02
N ALA A 156 19.08 0.58 7.97
CA ALA A 156 19.94 0.58 9.16
C ALA A 156 19.70 1.80 10.07
#